data_99a74ed97b23453a18626fa6a603bd2e
#
_entry.id   99a74ed97b23453a18626fa6a603bd2e
#
_cell.length_a   1.000
_cell.length_b   1.000
_cell.length_c   1.000
_cell.angle_alpha   90.00
_cell.angle_beta   90.00
_cell.angle_gamma   90.00
#
_symmetry.space_group_name_H-M   'P 1'
#
loop_
_entity.id
_entity.type
_entity.pdbx_description
1 polymer ?
#
loop_
_entity_poly.entity_id
_entity_poly.type
_entity_poly.pdbx_seq_one_letter_code
_entity_poly.pdbx_strand_id
1 'polypeptide(L)'
;MRYILIFILSLFTILIFWINFQLNTNTQTRSEQKEDIRLQLHFLETELKQNNLGERMQHLFPEGYVFIHALYGLSWCELALADSLHDKKLKEKAIHEALYAFDQINSEKAASNFPIDLTPENGIFYCGWRNYLLSKILSVDRTFKKHEAYQKIFQIQSDSIVNALRESNSPYLESYNGDVWPADMFVAMTSLSNYDKIYTPRFRSDIQSWLQLVKKKLDPATRMIPHKVDSETAKTIEGARGCSIGLSLRMLAEIDTAFGFEQFNLAKTNFITTKFGLPAVREYPQGKFGIGDVDSGPVILGVGFSATIVMIGTMSMYNDKVLADQQYKTIHAFGFATQNNQEKKYLFGALPMADAFIAWGRSTDLNCKSTHPTVSSNNWLLTFQLISVLVVLIIWMPIYWRRVRGWLKRLKRDKAT
;
A
#
# COMPACT_ATOMS: atom_id res chain seq x y z
N MET A 1 15.03 30.23 -28.54
CA MET A 1 15.32 28.78 -28.44
C MET A 1 16.42 28.43 -27.42
N ARG A 2 17.63 28.99 -27.50
CA ARG A 2 18.74 28.60 -26.57
C ARG A 2 18.43 28.86 -25.10
N TYR A 3 17.86 30.02 -24.74
CA TYR A 3 17.50 30.36 -23.36
C TYR A 3 16.39 29.47 -22.82
N ILE A 4 15.42 29.10 -23.65
CA ILE A 4 14.35 28.17 -23.28
C ILE A 4 14.93 26.77 -22.97
N LEU A 5 15.84 26.29 -23.82
CA LEU A 5 16.52 25.01 -23.58
C LEU A 5 17.33 25.03 -22.27
N ILE A 6 18.12 26.10 -22.04
CA ILE A 6 18.87 26.24 -20.78
C ILE A 6 17.93 26.28 -19.59
N PHE A 7 16.82 26.98 -19.66
CA PHE A 7 15.82 27.03 -18.61
C PHE A 7 15.25 25.63 -18.30
N ILE A 8 14.83 24.88 -19.33
CA ILE A 8 14.32 23.51 -19.16
C ILE A 8 15.38 22.58 -18.53
N LEU A 9 16.62 22.62 -19.02
CA LEU A 9 17.70 21.80 -18.47
C LEU A 9 18.02 22.17 -17.01
N SER A 10 17.93 23.48 -16.68
CA SER A 10 18.10 23.92 -15.29
C SER A 10 16.99 23.38 -14.38
N LEU A 11 15.72 23.38 -14.83
CA LEU A 11 14.61 22.79 -14.08
C LEU A 11 14.81 21.29 -13.84
N PHE A 12 15.22 20.53 -14.87
CA PHE A 12 15.54 19.10 -14.71
C PHE A 12 16.69 18.89 -13.74
N THR A 13 17.72 19.71 -13.81
CA THR A 13 18.86 19.62 -12.88
C THR A 13 18.42 19.89 -11.44
N ILE A 14 17.61 20.93 -11.21
CA ILE A 14 17.04 21.26 -9.89
C ILE A 14 16.20 20.08 -9.38
N LEU A 15 15.36 19.49 -10.23
CA LEU A 15 14.55 18.33 -9.87
C LEU A 15 15.41 17.12 -9.44
N ILE A 16 16.47 16.81 -10.20
CA ILE A 16 17.40 15.72 -9.84
C ILE A 16 18.09 15.99 -8.49
N PHE A 17 18.54 17.21 -8.23
CA PHE A 17 19.13 17.59 -6.95
C PHE A 17 18.11 17.49 -5.81
N TRP A 18 16.88 17.93 -6.02
CA TRP A 18 15.80 17.85 -5.05
C TRP A 18 15.47 16.39 -4.68
N ILE A 19 15.34 15.50 -5.67
CA ILE A 19 15.12 14.06 -5.43
C ILE A 19 16.27 13.45 -4.60
N ASN A 20 17.53 13.76 -4.97
CA ASN A 20 18.69 13.28 -4.21
C ASN A 20 18.71 13.83 -2.77
N PHE A 21 18.30 15.07 -2.56
CA PHE A 21 18.16 15.66 -1.23
C PHE A 21 17.12 14.91 -0.40
N GLN A 22 15.93 14.67 -0.96
CA GLN A 22 14.84 13.94 -0.27
C GLN A 22 15.23 12.50 0.09
N LEU A 23 15.97 11.80 -0.80
CA LEU A 23 16.46 10.45 -0.54
C LEU A 23 17.52 10.38 0.57
N ASN A 24 18.28 11.45 0.79
CA ASN A 24 19.32 11.54 1.82
C ASN A 24 18.79 11.98 3.20
N THR A 25 17.48 12.16 3.36
CA THR A 25 16.91 12.49 4.67
C THR A 25 17.17 11.37 5.67
N ASN A 26 17.35 11.74 6.93
CA ASN A 26 17.51 10.77 8.01
C ASN A 26 16.26 9.89 8.16
N THR A 27 16.45 8.68 8.67
CA THR A 27 15.33 7.84 9.09
C THR A 27 14.59 8.56 10.22
N GLN A 28 13.28 8.69 10.09
CA GLN A 28 12.45 9.36 11.08
C GLN A 28 12.46 8.58 12.40
N THR A 29 12.51 9.30 13.50
CA THR A 29 12.22 8.75 14.82
C THR A 29 10.76 8.30 14.90
N ARG A 30 10.44 7.45 15.86
CA ARG A 30 9.06 7.00 16.09
C ARG A 30 8.09 8.16 16.33
N SER A 31 8.53 9.22 17.03
CA SER A 31 7.72 10.40 17.28
C SER A 31 7.47 11.21 16.02
N GLU A 32 8.49 11.44 15.22
CA GLU A 32 8.38 12.13 13.93
C GLU A 32 7.48 11.37 12.97
N GLN A 33 7.61 10.03 12.91
CA GLN A 33 6.74 9.19 12.11
C GLN A 33 5.27 9.27 12.54
N LYS A 34 4.99 9.29 13.86
CA LYS A 34 3.62 9.48 14.38
C LYS A 34 3.03 10.81 13.94
N GLU A 35 3.80 11.89 14.09
CA GLU A 35 3.33 13.21 13.71
C GLU A 35 3.10 13.32 12.21
N ASP A 36 4.00 12.77 11.41
CA ASP A 36 3.92 12.69 9.96
C ASP A 36 2.64 11.98 9.49
N ILE A 37 2.30 10.84 10.13
CA ILE A 37 1.06 10.11 9.88
C ILE A 37 -0.16 10.94 10.29
N ARG A 38 -0.13 11.63 11.44
CA ARG A 38 -1.23 12.48 11.89
C ARG A 38 -1.55 13.60 10.92
N LEU A 39 -0.53 14.27 10.38
CA LEU A 39 -0.69 15.30 9.36
C LEU A 39 -1.32 14.75 8.07
N GLN A 40 -0.93 13.54 7.67
CA GLN A 40 -1.51 12.88 6.51
C GLN A 40 -2.97 12.45 6.77
N LEU A 41 -3.28 11.95 7.97
CA LEU A 41 -4.65 11.63 8.37
C LEU A 41 -5.52 12.88 8.50
N HIS A 42 -4.98 14.03 8.90
CA HIS A 42 -5.72 15.28 8.93
C HIS A 42 -6.08 15.78 7.51
N PHE A 43 -5.17 15.64 6.54
CA PHE A 43 -5.48 15.87 5.14
C PHE A 43 -6.64 14.99 4.67
N LEU A 44 -6.57 13.67 4.90
CA LEU A 44 -7.62 12.73 4.52
C LEU A 44 -8.95 13.01 5.23
N GLU A 45 -8.92 13.40 6.51
CA GLU A 45 -10.10 13.81 7.29
C GLU A 45 -10.83 14.97 6.62
N THR A 46 -10.08 16.01 6.25
CA THR A 46 -10.61 17.18 5.57
C THR A 46 -11.23 16.82 4.21
N GLU A 47 -10.52 16.04 3.43
CA GLU A 47 -11.00 15.61 2.10
C GLU A 47 -12.26 14.72 2.20
N LEU A 48 -12.32 13.80 3.17
CA LEU A 48 -13.46 12.91 3.37
C LEU A 48 -14.69 13.65 3.87
N LYS A 49 -14.53 14.54 4.87
CA LYS A 49 -15.66 15.17 5.56
C LYS A 49 -16.17 16.45 4.89
N GLN A 50 -15.30 17.15 4.11
CA GLN A 50 -15.63 18.44 3.52
C GLN A 50 -15.63 18.46 1.99
N ASN A 51 -14.88 17.56 1.34
CA ASN A 51 -14.63 17.60 -0.09
C ASN A 51 -15.13 16.35 -0.85
N ASN A 52 -16.07 15.59 -0.28
CA ASN A 52 -16.70 14.41 -0.89
C ASN A 52 -15.70 13.41 -1.49
N LEU A 53 -14.62 13.15 -0.75
CA LEU A 53 -13.54 12.30 -1.27
C LEU A 53 -14.01 10.88 -1.56
N GLY A 54 -14.94 10.31 -0.76
CA GLY A 54 -15.50 8.98 -1.00
C GLY A 54 -16.06 8.84 -2.42
N GLU A 55 -16.91 9.79 -2.83
CA GLU A 55 -17.54 9.83 -4.15
C GLU A 55 -16.51 10.03 -5.27
N ARG A 56 -15.55 10.92 -5.05
CA ARG A 56 -14.45 11.16 -6.01
C ARG A 56 -13.64 9.89 -6.26
N MET A 57 -13.36 9.12 -5.20
CA MET A 57 -12.63 7.86 -5.33
C MET A 57 -13.49 6.79 -6.01
N GLN A 58 -14.79 6.73 -5.74
CA GLN A 58 -15.71 5.81 -6.41
C GLN A 58 -15.78 6.06 -7.93
N HIS A 59 -15.66 7.30 -8.37
CA HIS A 59 -15.60 7.63 -9.81
C HIS A 59 -14.27 7.21 -10.49
N LEU A 60 -13.21 7.05 -9.71
CA LEU A 60 -11.90 6.65 -10.23
C LEU A 60 -11.68 5.14 -10.16
N PHE A 61 -12.24 4.48 -9.14
CA PHE A 61 -12.04 3.06 -8.86
C PHE A 61 -13.37 2.42 -8.50
N PRO A 62 -13.69 1.21 -8.99
CA PRO A 62 -14.94 0.51 -8.67
C PRO A 62 -15.20 0.37 -7.16
N GLU A 63 -14.15 0.16 -6.38
CA GLU A 63 -14.19 -0.03 -4.93
C GLU A 63 -13.78 1.24 -4.15
N GLY A 64 -13.59 2.36 -4.84
CA GLY A 64 -12.92 3.54 -4.32
C GLY A 64 -13.55 4.12 -3.06
N TYR A 65 -14.89 4.08 -2.94
CA TYR A 65 -15.59 4.56 -1.74
C TYR A 65 -15.27 3.73 -0.51
N VAL A 66 -15.31 2.41 -0.65
CA VAL A 66 -15.01 1.47 0.44
C VAL A 66 -13.53 1.52 0.81
N PHE A 67 -12.64 1.48 -0.19
CA PHE A 67 -11.20 1.52 0.04
C PHE A 67 -10.77 2.76 0.82
N ILE A 68 -11.17 3.96 0.37
CA ILE A 68 -10.68 5.19 1.00
C ILE A 68 -11.12 5.31 2.46
N HIS A 69 -12.36 4.92 2.77
CA HIS A 69 -12.85 4.93 4.13
C HIS A 69 -12.19 3.83 4.98
N ALA A 70 -12.05 2.60 4.44
CA ALA A 70 -11.40 1.51 5.15
C ALA A 70 -9.95 1.86 5.51
N LEU A 71 -9.17 2.32 4.54
CA LEU A 71 -7.76 2.67 4.75
C LEU A 71 -7.59 3.83 5.75
N TYR A 72 -8.47 4.83 5.69
CA TYR A 72 -8.50 5.92 6.65
C TYR A 72 -8.77 5.41 8.07
N GLY A 73 -9.82 4.62 8.27
CA GLY A 73 -10.16 4.06 9.57
C GLY A 73 -9.10 3.10 10.11
N LEU A 74 -8.55 2.23 9.26
CA LEU A 74 -7.47 1.31 9.60
C LEU A 74 -6.20 2.06 10.01
N SER A 75 -5.86 3.15 9.34
CA SER A 75 -4.69 3.96 9.69
C SER A 75 -4.81 4.56 11.08
N TRP A 76 -5.99 5.04 11.46
CA TRP A 76 -6.26 5.50 12.83
C TRP A 76 -6.16 4.37 13.86
N CYS A 77 -6.72 3.20 13.56
CA CYS A 77 -6.62 2.04 14.45
C CYS A 77 -5.17 1.61 14.66
N GLU A 78 -4.38 1.48 13.59
CA GLU A 78 -2.97 1.09 13.67
C GLU A 78 -2.14 2.13 14.43
N LEU A 79 -2.40 3.43 14.22
CA LEU A 79 -1.74 4.52 14.95
C LEU A 79 -2.02 4.45 16.46
N ALA A 80 -3.27 4.16 16.85
CA ALA A 80 -3.65 4.01 18.26
C ALA A 80 -3.07 2.74 18.88
N LEU A 81 -3.03 1.63 18.15
CA LEU A 81 -2.42 0.37 18.60
C LEU A 81 -0.91 0.51 18.82
N ALA A 82 -0.23 1.31 18.02
CA ALA A 82 1.19 1.60 18.18
C ALA A 82 1.52 2.31 19.48
N ASP A 83 0.55 3.04 20.07
CA ASP A 83 0.71 3.80 21.32
C ASP A 83 -0.19 3.29 22.45
N SER A 84 -0.55 2.02 22.41
CA SER A 84 -1.63 1.41 23.20
C SER A 84 -1.59 1.63 24.72
N LEU A 85 -0.48 2.09 25.28
CA LEU A 85 -0.31 2.18 26.74
C LEU A 85 -0.51 3.57 27.33
N HIS A 86 -0.40 4.68 26.57
CA HIS A 86 -0.21 5.99 27.20
C HIS A 86 -1.08 7.15 26.70
N ASP A 87 -1.75 7.07 25.53
CA ASP A 87 -2.54 8.19 25.02
C ASP A 87 -4.03 7.86 24.86
N LYS A 88 -4.80 8.12 25.94
CA LYS A 88 -6.25 7.92 25.95
C LYS A 88 -6.96 8.80 24.90
N LYS A 89 -6.50 10.05 24.70
CA LYS A 89 -7.11 10.98 23.73
C LYS A 89 -6.91 10.49 22.29
N LEU A 90 -5.73 9.94 21.99
CA LEU A 90 -5.46 9.34 20.69
C LEU A 90 -6.38 8.14 20.41
N LYS A 91 -6.57 7.27 21.41
CA LYS A 91 -7.49 6.12 21.31
C LYS A 91 -8.94 6.56 21.06
N GLU A 92 -9.42 7.53 21.83
CA GLU A 92 -10.77 8.07 21.68
C GLU A 92 -10.95 8.69 20.28
N LYS A 93 -9.99 9.49 19.79
CA LYS A 93 -10.03 10.04 18.44
C LYS A 93 -9.98 8.94 17.39
N ALA A 94 -9.10 7.96 17.52
CA ALA A 94 -8.96 6.86 16.56
C ALA A 94 -10.25 6.04 16.44
N ILE A 95 -10.90 5.70 17.56
CA ILE A 95 -12.18 5.01 17.57
C ILE A 95 -13.26 5.87 16.90
N HIS A 96 -13.34 7.17 17.23
CA HIS A 96 -14.30 8.08 16.63
C HIS A 96 -14.15 8.14 15.09
N GLU A 97 -12.93 8.32 14.60
CA GLU A 97 -12.65 8.42 13.16
C GLU A 97 -12.84 7.09 12.43
N ALA A 98 -12.44 5.98 13.06
CA ALA A 98 -12.63 4.66 12.48
C ALA A 98 -14.10 4.23 12.46
N LEU A 99 -14.90 4.60 13.47
CA LEU A 99 -16.36 4.39 13.47
C LEU A 99 -17.05 5.25 12.41
N TYR A 100 -16.62 6.52 12.23
CA TYR A 100 -17.09 7.33 11.10
C TYR A 100 -16.85 6.59 9.76
N ALA A 101 -15.64 6.10 9.55
CA ALA A 101 -15.31 5.34 8.33
C ALA A 101 -16.14 4.06 8.19
N PHE A 102 -16.36 3.32 9.28
CA PHE A 102 -17.19 2.12 9.30
C PHE A 102 -18.65 2.44 8.96
N ASP A 103 -19.22 3.52 9.53
CA ASP A 103 -20.58 3.94 9.25
C ASP A 103 -20.76 4.35 7.77
N GLN A 104 -19.74 4.99 7.18
CA GLN A 104 -19.75 5.31 5.74
C GLN A 104 -19.75 4.03 4.89
N ILE A 105 -18.89 3.05 5.19
CA ILE A 105 -18.86 1.77 4.47
C ILE A 105 -20.18 1.00 4.66
N ASN A 106 -20.80 1.08 5.83
CA ASN A 106 -22.04 0.37 6.15
C ASN A 106 -23.30 1.08 5.64
N SER A 107 -23.16 2.15 4.85
CA SER A 107 -24.27 2.88 4.26
C SER A 107 -24.83 2.19 3.02
N GLU A 108 -26.11 2.40 2.72
CA GLU A 108 -26.73 1.96 1.47
C GLU A 108 -25.98 2.46 0.24
N LYS A 109 -25.43 3.68 0.31
CA LYS A 109 -24.64 4.28 -0.73
C LYS A 109 -23.38 3.46 -1.06
N ALA A 110 -22.69 2.94 -0.06
CA ALA A 110 -21.53 2.08 -0.27
C ALA A 110 -21.95 0.70 -0.78
N ALA A 111 -22.95 0.07 -0.15
CA ALA A 111 -23.43 -1.26 -0.48
C ALA A 111 -23.99 -1.34 -1.91
N SER A 112 -24.67 -0.29 -2.40
CA SER A 112 -25.27 -0.25 -3.75
C SER A 112 -24.27 -0.36 -4.91
N ASN A 113 -22.96 -0.25 -4.64
CA ASN A 113 -21.94 -0.46 -5.67
C ASN A 113 -21.58 -1.96 -5.87
N PHE A 114 -22.17 -2.86 -5.07
CA PHE A 114 -21.84 -4.28 -5.08
C PHE A 114 -23.07 -5.15 -5.34
N PRO A 115 -22.92 -6.31 -6.03
CA PRO A 115 -24.03 -7.21 -6.34
C PRO A 115 -24.69 -7.77 -5.08
N ILE A 116 -26.00 -7.63 -4.94
CA ILE A 116 -26.76 -8.08 -3.78
C ILE A 116 -27.00 -9.60 -3.78
N ASP A 117 -26.91 -10.24 -4.92
CA ASP A 117 -27.21 -11.65 -5.16
C ASP A 117 -26.04 -12.61 -4.89
N LEU A 118 -24.91 -12.08 -4.43
CA LEU A 118 -23.75 -12.89 -4.04
C LEU A 118 -23.88 -13.50 -2.63
N THR A 119 -23.08 -14.51 -2.36
CA THR A 119 -22.94 -15.13 -1.04
C THR A 119 -21.47 -15.04 -0.59
N PRO A 120 -21.14 -14.23 0.45
CA PRO A 120 -22.05 -13.38 1.23
C PRO A 120 -22.63 -12.21 0.42
N GLU A 121 -23.78 -11.70 0.83
CA GLU A 121 -24.45 -10.56 0.20
C GLU A 121 -23.48 -9.37 0.00
N ASN A 122 -23.47 -8.76 -1.18
CA ASN A 122 -22.55 -7.76 -1.66
C ASN A 122 -21.11 -8.24 -1.92
N GLY A 123 -20.84 -9.55 -1.89
CA GLY A 123 -19.56 -10.14 -2.23
C GLY A 123 -18.48 -10.01 -1.16
N ILE A 124 -17.41 -10.79 -1.37
CA ILE A 124 -16.36 -10.95 -0.34
C ILE A 124 -15.48 -9.71 -0.18
N PHE A 125 -15.30 -8.90 -1.22
CA PHE A 125 -14.59 -7.63 -1.11
C PHE A 125 -15.26 -6.72 -0.07
N TYR A 126 -16.54 -6.42 -0.30
CA TYR A 126 -17.29 -5.52 0.58
C TYR A 126 -17.39 -6.05 2.01
N CYS A 127 -17.77 -7.32 2.16
CA CYS A 127 -17.91 -7.96 3.46
C CYS A 127 -16.56 -8.04 4.19
N GLY A 128 -15.50 -8.39 3.49
CA GLY A 128 -14.16 -8.53 4.04
C GLY A 128 -13.60 -7.22 4.58
N TRP A 129 -13.60 -6.15 3.78
CA TRP A 129 -13.07 -4.85 4.22
C TRP A 129 -13.88 -4.24 5.37
N ARG A 130 -15.21 -4.34 5.30
CA ARG A 130 -16.10 -3.89 6.38
C ARG A 130 -15.81 -4.62 7.69
N ASN A 131 -15.72 -5.96 7.64
CA ASN A 131 -15.47 -6.79 8.81
C ASN A 131 -14.04 -6.60 9.35
N TYR A 132 -13.05 -6.45 8.48
CA TYR A 132 -11.66 -6.21 8.88
C TYR A 132 -11.48 -4.86 9.59
N LEU A 133 -12.09 -3.79 9.07
CA LEU A 133 -12.07 -2.50 9.77
C LEU A 133 -12.71 -2.62 11.15
N LEU A 134 -13.87 -3.27 11.27
CA LEU A 134 -14.54 -3.46 12.55
C LEU A 134 -13.68 -4.26 13.54
N SER A 135 -12.99 -5.30 13.06
CA SER A 135 -12.05 -6.07 13.88
C SER A 135 -10.94 -5.22 14.49
N LYS A 136 -10.40 -4.27 13.72
CA LYS A 136 -9.36 -3.35 14.19
C LYS A 136 -9.91 -2.32 15.20
N ILE A 137 -11.10 -1.77 14.97
CA ILE A 137 -11.77 -0.88 15.91
C ILE A 137 -11.93 -1.55 17.28
N LEU A 138 -12.45 -2.78 17.29
CA LEU A 138 -12.66 -3.57 18.49
C LEU A 138 -11.35 -3.98 19.19
N SER A 139 -10.24 -4.00 18.46
CA SER A 139 -8.90 -4.26 19.01
C SER A 139 -8.29 -3.05 19.72
N VAL A 140 -8.66 -1.83 19.34
CA VAL A 140 -8.08 -0.60 19.92
C VAL A 140 -8.46 -0.41 21.39
N ASP A 141 -9.75 -0.59 21.70
CA ASP A 141 -10.24 -0.49 23.08
C ASP A 141 -11.50 -1.36 23.26
N ARG A 142 -11.52 -2.20 24.28
CA ARG A 142 -12.67 -3.05 24.62
C ARG A 142 -13.67 -2.39 25.55
N THR A 143 -13.43 -1.17 25.96
CA THR A 143 -14.22 -0.47 26.97
C THR A 143 -14.99 0.75 26.45
N PHE A 144 -14.86 1.06 25.14
CA PHE A 144 -15.56 2.21 24.59
C PHE A 144 -17.10 2.02 24.59
N LYS A 145 -17.80 3.14 24.68
CA LYS A 145 -19.27 3.14 24.65
C LYS A 145 -19.78 2.48 23.35
N LYS A 146 -20.76 1.60 23.47
CA LYS A 146 -21.33 0.79 22.37
C LYS A 146 -20.46 -0.41 21.92
N HIS A 147 -19.36 -0.73 22.58
CA HIS A 147 -18.52 -1.89 22.21
C HIS A 147 -19.34 -3.17 22.02
N GLU A 148 -20.25 -3.50 22.94
CA GLU A 148 -21.09 -4.71 22.87
C GLU A 148 -21.98 -4.74 21.61
N ALA A 149 -22.53 -3.59 21.18
CA ALA A 149 -23.33 -3.51 19.97
C ALA A 149 -22.48 -3.82 18.72
N TYR A 150 -21.28 -3.24 18.62
CA TYR A 150 -20.37 -3.50 17.53
C TYR A 150 -19.81 -4.92 17.57
N GLN A 151 -19.61 -5.51 18.75
CA GLN A 151 -19.24 -6.92 18.91
C GLN A 151 -20.32 -7.83 18.30
N LYS A 152 -21.59 -7.58 18.53
CA LYS A 152 -22.69 -8.35 17.92
C LYS A 152 -22.68 -8.21 16.38
N ILE A 153 -22.49 -6.99 15.86
CA ILE A 153 -22.37 -6.77 14.42
C ILE A 153 -21.18 -7.56 13.86
N PHE A 154 -20.03 -7.50 14.52
CA PHE A 154 -18.83 -8.23 14.11
C PHE A 154 -19.07 -9.76 14.09
N GLN A 155 -19.76 -10.29 15.09
CA GLN A 155 -20.11 -11.70 15.13
C GLN A 155 -21.01 -12.09 13.95
N ILE A 156 -22.08 -11.34 13.67
CA ILE A 156 -23.02 -11.61 12.58
C ILE A 156 -22.29 -11.57 11.23
N GLN A 157 -21.45 -10.57 11.01
CA GLN A 157 -20.69 -10.43 9.75
C GLN A 157 -19.67 -11.59 9.62
N SER A 158 -19.00 -11.96 10.69
CA SER A 158 -18.05 -13.09 10.69
C SER A 158 -18.74 -14.42 10.42
N ASP A 159 -19.92 -14.65 11.00
CA ASP A 159 -20.73 -15.85 10.75
C ASP A 159 -21.21 -15.91 9.29
N SER A 160 -21.59 -14.77 8.71
CA SER A 160 -21.96 -14.69 7.28
C SER A 160 -20.81 -15.09 6.35
N ILE A 161 -19.60 -14.56 6.59
CA ILE A 161 -18.41 -14.89 5.80
C ILE A 161 -18.05 -16.39 5.92
N VAL A 162 -18.03 -16.94 7.14
CA VAL A 162 -17.63 -18.33 7.32
C VAL A 162 -18.68 -19.30 6.78
N ASN A 163 -19.97 -18.99 6.87
CA ASN A 163 -21.04 -19.82 6.32
C ASN A 163 -20.96 -19.86 4.79
N ALA A 164 -20.78 -18.70 4.13
CA ALA A 164 -20.55 -18.64 2.69
C ALA A 164 -19.32 -19.49 2.26
N LEU A 165 -18.23 -19.42 3.03
CA LEU A 165 -17.05 -20.24 2.75
C LEU A 165 -17.32 -21.74 2.90
N ARG A 166 -18.08 -22.17 3.94
CA ARG A 166 -18.42 -23.59 4.18
C ARG A 166 -19.31 -24.18 3.10
N GLU A 167 -20.15 -23.35 2.48
CA GLU A 167 -21.03 -23.73 1.38
C GLU A 167 -20.31 -23.76 0.02
N SER A 168 -19.14 -23.10 -0.08
CA SER A 168 -18.36 -23.02 -1.31
C SER A 168 -17.42 -24.21 -1.49
N ASN A 169 -17.29 -24.68 -2.75
CA ASN A 169 -16.25 -25.63 -3.15
C ASN A 169 -14.90 -24.95 -3.46
N SER A 170 -14.88 -23.62 -3.58
CA SER A 170 -13.70 -22.81 -3.82
C SER A 170 -13.17 -22.20 -2.52
N PRO A 171 -11.84 -22.09 -2.31
CA PRO A 171 -11.30 -21.34 -1.20
C PRO A 171 -11.47 -19.81 -1.39
N TYR A 172 -11.97 -19.36 -2.51
CA TYR A 172 -12.12 -17.96 -2.85
C TYR A 172 -13.57 -17.68 -3.24
N LEU A 173 -14.18 -16.73 -2.56
CA LEU A 173 -15.54 -16.28 -2.82
C LEU A 173 -15.53 -15.12 -3.84
N GLU A 174 -16.64 -14.90 -4.49
CA GLU A 174 -16.80 -13.85 -5.50
C GLU A 174 -16.84 -12.46 -4.84
N SER A 175 -16.10 -11.52 -5.43
CA SER A 175 -16.19 -10.09 -5.12
C SER A 175 -17.26 -9.40 -5.97
N TYR A 176 -17.40 -9.84 -7.23
CA TYR A 176 -18.45 -9.49 -8.19
C TYR A 176 -18.87 -10.76 -8.92
N ASN A 177 -20.03 -10.73 -9.60
CA ASN A 177 -20.58 -11.88 -10.32
C ASN A 177 -19.56 -12.43 -11.33
N GLY A 178 -19.07 -13.64 -11.09
CA GLY A 178 -18.06 -14.32 -11.89
C GLY A 178 -16.62 -13.85 -11.68
N ASP A 179 -16.39 -12.83 -10.87
CA ASP A 179 -15.06 -12.26 -10.66
C ASP A 179 -14.53 -12.53 -9.25
N VAL A 180 -13.36 -13.16 -9.18
CA VAL A 180 -12.74 -13.63 -7.94
C VAL A 180 -11.29 -13.19 -7.85
N TRP A 181 -11.01 -12.33 -6.86
CA TRP A 181 -9.65 -11.92 -6.49
C TRP A 181 -9.27 -12.54 -5.13
N PRO A 182 -8.32 -13.48 -5.10
CA PRO A 182 -7.87 -14.10 -3.86
C PRO A 182 -7.52 -13.13 -2.73
N ALA A 183 -6.95 -11.96 -3.06
CA ALA A 183 -6.58 -10.95 -2.07
C ALA A 183 -7.75 -10.52 -1.17
N ASP A 184 -8.96 -10.44 -1.71
CA ASP A 184 -10.17 -10.05 -0.96
C ASP A 184 -10.54 -11.09 0.08
N MET A 185 -10.40 -12.37 -0.28
CA MET A 185 -10.62 -13.45 0.68
C MET A 185 -9.60 -13.42 1.83
N PHE A 186 -8.33 -13.03 1.57
CA PHE A 186 -7.34 -12.86 2.64
C PHE A 186 -7.74 -11.75 3.61
N VAL A 187 -8.31 -10.64 3.14
CA VAL A 187 -8.85 -9.57 4.00
C VAL A 187 -9.96 -10.11 4.90
N ALA A 188 -10.92 -10.85 4.33
CA ALA A 188 -12.02 -11.45 5.08
C ALA A 188 -11.51 -12.45 6.12
N MET A 189 -10.60 -13.34 5.77
CA MET A 189 -10.05 -14.35 6.68
C MET A 189 -9.19 -13.72 7.79
N THR A 190 -8.54 -12.58 7.53
CA THR A 190 -7.85 -11.81 8.57
C THR A 190 -8.83 -11.31 9.62
N SER A 191 -10.02 -10.88 9.22
CA SER A 191 -11.03 -10.44 10.17
C SER A 191 -11.48 -11.57 11.10
N LEU A 192 -11.64 -12.80 10.58
CA LEU A 192 -11.94 -13.99 11.38
C LEU A 192 -10.79 -14.37 12.32
N SER A 193 -9.54 -14.29 11.85
CA SER A 193 -8.35 -14.47 12.69
C SER A 193 -8.30 -13.45 13.82
N ASN A 194 -8.67 -12.19 13.55
CA ASN A 194 -8.74 -11.15 14.56
C ASN A 194 -9.89 -11.38 15.54
N TYR A 195 -11.03 -11.93 15.09
CA TYR A 195 -12.10 -12.35 16.01
C TYR A 195 -11.56 -13.34 17.05
N ASP A 196 -10.86 -14.37 16.62
CA ASP A 196 -10.29 -15.40 17.49
C ASP A 196 -9.18 -14.89 18.43
N LYS A 197 -8.54 -13.76 18.11
CA LYS A 197 -7.57 -13.07 18.98
C LYS A 197 -8.24 -12.16 20.02
N ILE A 198 -9.38 -11.57 19.66
CA ILE A 198 -10.09 -10.59 20.50
C ILE A 198 -11.02 -11.31 21.49
N TYR A 199 -11.72 -12.34 21.02
CA TYR A 199 -12.76 -13.10 21.74
C TYR A 199 -12.39 -14.56 21.89
N THR A 200 -13.34 -15.35 22.39
CA THR A 200 -13.21 -16.81 22.42
C THR A 200 -13.10 -17.35 21.00
N PRO A 201 -12.04 -18.12 20.68
CA PRO A 201 -11.83 -18.62 19.33
C PRO A 201 -12.99 -19.49 18.81
N ARG A 202 -13.47 -19.19 17.61
CA ARG A 202 -14.58 -19.89 16.94
C ARG A 202 -14.24 -20.34 15.52
N PHE A 203 -13.32 -19.67 14.85
CA PHE A 203 -13.07 -19.80 13.41
C PHE A 203 -11.74 -20.50 13.10
N ARG A 204 -10.99 -20.92 14.11
CA ARG A 204 -9.65 -21.49 13.93
C ARG A 204 -9.62 -22.70 12.99
N SER A 205 -10.62 -23.61 13.11
CA SER A 205 -10.72 -24.80 12.24
C SER A 205 -11.02 -24.42 10.79
N ASP A 206 -11.90 -23.43 10.58
CA ASP A 206 -12.26 -22.95 9.26
C ASP A 206 -11.06 -22.27 8.57
N ILE A 207 -10.33 -21.43 9.32
CA ILE A 207 -9.10 -20.78 8.84
C ILE A 207 -8.04 -21.82 8.45
N GLN A 208 -7.85 -22.85 9.26
CA GLN A 208 -6.88 -23.92 8.96
C GLN A 208 -7.29 -24.72 7.71
N SER A 209 -8.56 -25.12 7.61
CA SER A 209 -9.09 -25.84 6.44
C SER A 209 -8.97 -25.00 5.17
N TRP A 210 -9.32 -23.72 5.25
CA TRP A 210 -9.17 -22.78 4.16
C TRP A 210 -7.71 -22.65 3.69
N LEU A 211 -6.77 -22.47 4.61
CA LEU A 211 -5.33 -22.40 4.28
C LEU A 211 -4.83 -23.65 3.55
N GLN A 212 -5.31 -24.85 3.94
CA GLN A 212 -4.95 -26.08 3.24
C GLN A 212 -5.47 -26.10 1.80
N LEU A 213 -6.65 -25.55 1.54
CA LEU A 213 -7.19 -25.41 0.18
C LEU A 213 -6.41 -24.36 -0.63
N VAL A 214 -6.12 -23.21 -0.03
CA VAL A 214 -5.31 -22.14 -0.66
C VAL A 214 -3.95 -22.69 -1.12
N LYS A 215 -3.25 -23.43 -0.26
CA LYS A 215 -1.93 -24.03 -0.59
C LYS A 215 -1.99 -24.99 -1.80
N LYS A 216 -3.15 -25.55 -2.12
CA LYS A 216 -3.37 -26.40 -3.30
C LYS A 216 -3.73 -25.62 -4.58
N LYS A 217 -4.03 -24.30 -4.44
CA LYS A 217 -4.52 -23.44 -5.51
C LYS A 217 -3.58 -22.25 -5.80
N LEU A 218 -2.30 -22.41 -5.52
CA LEU A 218 -1.29 -21.40 -5.84
C LEU A 218 -1.04 -21.35 -7.35
N ASP A 219 -0.63 -20.18 -7.84
CA ASP A 219 -0.21 -20.01 -9.24
C ASP A 219 0.93 -20.98 -9.59
N PRO A 220 0.75 -21.86 -10.57
CA PRO A 220 1.73 -22.91 -10.89
C PRO A 220 3.07 -22.33 -11.38
N ALA A 221 3.08 -21.14 -11.95
CA ALA A 221 4.29 -20.51 -12.48
C ALA A 221 5.19 -19.93 -11.38
N THR A 222 4.59 -19.33 -10.36
CA THR A 222 5.33 -18.64 -9.29
C THR A 222 5.25 -19.34 -7.93
N ARG A 223 4.33 -20.28 -7.77
CA ARG A 223 3.93 -20.92 -6.49
C ARG A 223 3.44 -19.89 -5.45
N MET A 224 2.93 -18.77 -5.92
CA MET A 224 2.38 -17.71 -5.09
C MET A 224 0.86 -17.64 -5.24
N ILE A 225 0.23 -16.85 -4.37
CA ILE A 225 -1.20 -16.57 -4.43
C ILE A 225 -1.48 -15.89 -5.78
N PRO A 226 -2.41 -16.43 -6.61
CA PRO A 226 -2.76 -15.82 -7.89
C PRO A 226 -3.47 -14.49 -7.71
N HIS A 227 -3.45 -13.64 -8.75
CA HIS A 227 -4.19 -12.38 -8.77
C HIS A 227 -5.68 -12.63 -8.97
N LYS A 228 -6.03 -13.41 -9.99
CA LYS A 228 -7.43 -13.72 -10.35
C LYS A 228 -7.59 -15.21 -10.62
N VAL A 229 -8.71 -15.76 -10.18
CA VAL A 229 -9.04 -17.17 -10.36
C VAL A 229 -10.45 -17.35 -10.93
N ASP A 230 -10.70 -18.52 -11.49
CA ASP A 230 -12.02 -18.97 -11.90
C ASP A 230 -12.91 -19.24 -10.67
N SER A 231 -14.15 -18.76 -10.69
CA SER A 231 -15.06 -18.81 -9.54
C SER A 231 -15.45 -20.22 -9.11
N GLU A 232 -15.58 -21.16 -10.06
CA GLU A 232 -16.02 -22.53 -9.77
C GLU A 232 -14.86 -23.44 -9.39
N THR A 233 -13.75 -23.37 -10.15
CA THR A 233 -12.64 -24.31 -10.02
C THR A 233 -11.47 -23.79 -9.22
N ALA A 234 -11.44 -22.48 -8.94
CA ALA A 234 -10.30 -21.78 -8.36
C ALA A 234 -8.99 -21.96 -9.15
N LYS A 235 -9.08 -22.25 -10.47
CA LYS A 235 -7.91 -22.27 -11.34
C LYS A 235 -7.41 -20.85 -11.60
N THR A 236 -6.09 -20.70 -11.66
CA THR A 236 -5.47 -19.41 -11.98
C THR A 236 -5.89 -18.93 -13.37
N ILE A 237 -6.53 -17.78 -13.44
CA ILE A 237 -6.80 -17.00 -14.67
C ILE A 237 -5.64 -16.03 -14.88
N GLU A 238 -5.32 -15.24 -13.83
CA GLU A 238 -4.14 -14.37 -13.83
C GLU A 238 -3.19 -14.80 -12.72
N GLY A 239 -1.93 -15.01 -13.06
CA GLY A 239 -0.89 -15.34 -12.10
C GLY A 239 -0.65 -14.21 -11.07
N ALA A 240 0.27 -14.45 -10.14
CA ALA A 240 0.58 -13.49 -9.08
C ALA A 240 0.95 -12.11 -9.64
N ARG A 241 0.46 -11.03 -8.99
CA ARG A 241 0.73 -9.62 -9.31
C ARG A 241 1.16 -8.86 -8.07
N GLY A 242 2.01 -7.87 -8.24
CA GLY A 242 2.63 -7.13 -7.13
C GLY A 242 1.63 -6.46 -6.19
N CYS A 243 0.59 -5.81 -6.73
CA CYS A 243 -0.45 -5.16 -5.95
C CYS A 243 -1.21 -6.16 -5.06
N SER A 244 -1.67 -7.27 -5.61
CA SER A 244 -2.41 -8.32 -4.86
C SER A 244 -1.52 -9.07 -3.88
N ILE A 245 -0.28 -9.38 -4.27
CA ILE A 245 0.67 -10.05 -3.38
C ILE A 245 1.02 -9.17 -2.18
N GLY A 246 1.23 -7.87 -2.38
CA GLY A 246 1.48 -6.94 -1.30
C GLY A 246 0.38 -6.96 -0.24
N LEU A 247 -0.89 -6.95 -0.67
CA LEU A 247 -2.05 -7.02 0.21
C LEU A 247 -2.19 -8.41 0.86
N SER A 248 -2.13 -9.48 0.08
CA SER A 248 -2.26 -10.85 0.59
C SER A 248 -1.20 -11.19 1.64
N LEU A 249 0.05 -10.77 1.42
CA LEU A 249 1.14 -10.94 2.38
C LEU A 249 0.88 -10.18 3.68
N ARG A 250 0.39 -8.94 3.58
CA ARG A 250 0.02 -8.18 4.78
C ARG A 250 -1.02 -8.93 5.62
N MET A 251 -2.03 -9.50 4.97
CA MET A 251 -3.07 -10.28 5.64
C MET A 251 -2.53 -11.59 6.21
N LEU A 252 -1.70 -12.31 5.47
CA LEU A 252 -1.07 -13.54 5.94
C LEU A 252 -0.23 -13.37 7.20
N ALA A 253 0.42 -12.24 7.39
CA ALA A 253 1.15 -11.95 8.61
C ALA A 253 0.26 -11.95 9.87
N GLU A 254 -1.04 -11.68 9.70
CA GLU A 254 -2.04 -11.73 10.78
C GLU A 254 -2.76 -13.09 10.88
N ILE A 255 -2.69 -13.96 9.85
CA ILE A 255 -3.38 -15.26 9.79
C ILE A 255 -2.43 -16.42 10.11
N ASP A 256 -1.38 -16.58 9.32
CA ASP A 256 -0.38 -17.66 9.41
C ASP A 256 1.00 -17.12 9.04
N THR A 257 1.80 -16.84 10.05
CA THR A 257 3.12 -16.23 9.89
C THR A 257 4.08 -17.13 9.12
N ALA A 258 3.99 -18.46 9.29
CA ALA A 258 4.90 -19.39 8.61
C ALA A 258 4.64 -19.42 7.10
N PHE A 259 3.40 -19.58 6.68
CA PHE A 259 3.03 -19.50 5.28
C PHE A 259 3.26 -18.10 4.71
N GLY A 260 3.04 -17.06 5.51
CA GLY A 260 3.35 -15.69 5.16
C GLY A 260 4.84 -15.50 4.83
N PHE A 261 5.76 -16.00 5.66
CA PHE A 261 7.21 -15.93 5.38
C PHE A 261 7.61 -16.74 4.15
N GLU A 262 7.01 -17.90 3.91
CA GLU A 262 7.23 -18.67 2.67
C GLU A 262 6.87 -17.83 1.43
N GLN A 263 5.68 -17.26 1.42
CA GLN A 263 5.19 -16.42 0.32
C GLN A 263 5.98 -15.10 0.19
N PHE A 264 6.40 -14.49 1.31
CA PHE A 264 7.23 -13.28 1.28
C PHE A 264 8.61 -13.53 0.67
N ASN A 265 9.25 -14.67 0.96
CA ASN A 265 10.51 -15.04 0.34
C ASN A 265 10.39 -15.24 -1.18
N LEU A 266 9.29 -15.84 -1.64
CA LEU A 266 8.98 -15.93 -3.07
C LEU A 266 8.72 -14.52 -3.67
N ALA A 267 8.03 -13.63 -2.94
CA ALA A 267 7.81 -12.26 -3.37
C ALA A 267 9.12 -11.47 -3.49
N LYS A 268 10.06 -11.67 -2.57
CA LYS A 268 11.40 -11.04 -2.68
C LYS A 268 12.11 -11.43 -3.97
N THR A 269 12.00 -12.67 -4.38
CA THR A 269 12.64 -13.16 -5.61
C THR A 269 11.93 -12.69 -6.88
N ASN A 270 10.60 -12.65 -6.88
CA ASN A 270 9.81 -12.42 -8.09
C ASN A 270 9.43 -10.95 -8.30
N PHE A 271 9.24 -10.19 -7.22
CA PHE A 271 8.64 -8.85 -7.30
C PHE A 271 9.54 -7.74 -6.76
N ILE A 272 10.38 -7.98 -5.75
CA ILE A 272 11.26 -6.93 -5.23
C ILE A 272 12.45 -6.78 -6.18
N THR A 273 12.71 -5.56 -6.58
CA THR A 273 13.75 -5.21 -7.55
C THR A 273 14.42 -3.90 -7.19
N THR A 274 15.48 -3.56 -7.89
CA THR A 274 16.08 -2.24 -7.83
C THR A 274 16.03 -1.58 -9.21
N LYS A 275 15.68 -0.30 -9.23
CA LYS A 275 15.75 0.53 -10.45
C LYS A 275 16.65 1.72 -10.18
N PHE A 276 17.68 1.84 -10.99
CA PHE A 276 18.72 2.87 -10.78
C PHE A 276 19.34 2.83 -9.38
N GLY A 277 19.38 1.66 -8.75
CA GLY A 277 19.86 1.48 -7.36
C GLY A 277 18.80 1.67 -6.28
N LEU A 278 17.60 2.15 -6.60
CA LEU A 278 16.52 2.35 -5.64
C LEU A 278 15.61 1.11 -5.57
N PRO A 279 15.14 0.72 -4.36
CA PRO A 279 14.21 -0.38 -4.22
C PRO A 279 12.87 -0.05 -4.86
N ALA A 280 12.27 -1.04 -5.46
CA ALA A 280 10.97 -0.93 -6.11
C ALA A 280 10.28 -2.30 -6.14
N VAL A 281 8.96 -2.30 -6.27
CA VAL A 281 8.17 -3.52 -6.41
C VAL A 281 7.62 -3.60 -7.83
N ARG A 282 7.86 -4.73 -8.47
CA ARG A 282 7.32 -5.03 -9.80
C ARG A 282 5.82 -5.29 -9.71
N GLU A 283 5.09 -4.96 -10.76
CA GLU A 283 3.69 -5.37 -10.88
C GLU A 283 3.57 -6.81 -11.39
N TYR A 284 4.44 -7.22 -12.31
CA TYR A 284 4.49 -8.57 -12.85
C TYR A 284 5.77 -9.29 -12.39
N PRO A 285 5.74 -10.62 -12.22
CA PRO A 285 6.90 -11.40 -11.80
C PRO A 285 8.12 -11.12 -12.67
N GLN A 286 9.31 -11.41 -12.16
CA GLN A 286 10.55 -11.25 -12.91
C GLN A 286 10.45 -12.00 -14.25
N GLY A 287 10.83 -11.34 -15.35
CA GLY A 287 10.74 -11.86 -16.71
C GLY A 287 9.37 -11.70 -17.37
N LYS A 288 8.34 -11.24 -16.66
CA LYS A 288 7.03 -10.89 -17.23
C LYS A 288 6.88 -9.37 -17.33
N PHE A 289 6.05 -8.94 -18.28
CA PHE A 289 5.78 -7.52 -18.56
C PHE A 289 4.29 -7.31 -18.78
N GLY A 290 3.82 -6.11 -18.47
CA GLY A 290 2.47 -5.63 -18.71
C GLY A 290 2.38 -4.14 -18.44
N ILE A 291 1.29 -3.51 -18.85
CA ILE A 291 1.06 -2.06 -18.73
C ILE A 291 0.34 -1.68 -17.42
N GLY A 292 -0.16 -2.68 -16.70
CA GLY A 292 -1.03 -2.47 -15.55
C GLY A 292 -2.49 -2.21 -15.94
N ASP A 293 -3.30 -1.94 -14.93
CA ASP A 293 -4.73 -1.63 -15.02
C ASP A 293 -5.11 -0.62 -13.91
N VAL A 294 -6.42 -0.47 -13.65
CA VAL A 294 -6.92 0.45 -12.63
C VAL A 294 -6.41 0.09 -11.22
N ASP A 295 -6.27 -1.20 -10.90
CA ASP A 295 -5.86 -1.66 -9.56
C ASP A 295 -4.37 -1.46 -9.31
N SER A 296 -3.55 -1.72 -10.32
CA SER A 296 -2.10 -1.57 -10.20
C SER A 296 -1.63 -0.13 -10.31
N GLY A 297 -2.46 0.74 -10.92
CA GLY A 297 -2.01 2.03 -11.40
C GLY A 297 -0.95 1.89 -12.51
N PRO A 298 -0.22 2.96 -12.84
CA PRO A 298 0.76 2.95 -13.92
C PRO A 298 1.95 2.03 -13.59
N VAL A 299 2.35 1.22 -14.58
CA VAL A 299 3.54 0.36 -14.52
C VAL A 299 4.66 1.00 -15.35
N ILE A 300 5.69 1.53 -14.68
CA ILE A 300 6.81 2.22 -15.33
C ILE A 300 8.09 1.41 -15.12
N LEU A 301 8.76 1.05 -16.19
CA LEU A 301 9.96 0.18 -16.16
C LEU A 301 9.74 -1.14 -15.41
N GLY A 302 8.51 -1.65 -15.42
CA GLY A 302 8.09 -2.86 -14.73
C GLY A 302 7.75 -2.64 -13.24
N VAL A 303 7.91 -1.43 -12.72
CA VAL A 303 7.54 -1.06 -11.34
C VAL A 303 6.06 -0.74 -11.29
N GLY A 304 5.32 -1.42 -10.41
CA GLY A 304 3.92 -1.14 -10.10
C GLY A 304 3.81 -0.02 -9.06
N PHE A 305 2.99 0.98 -9.35
CA PHE A 305 2.79 2.10 -8.42
C PHE A 305 2.11 1.63 -7.13
N SER A 306 0.95 0.97 -7.26
CA SER A 306 0.22 0.41 -6.11
C SER A 306 1.04 -0.63 -5.36
N ALA A 307 1.67 -1.59 -6.07
CA ALA A 307 2.52 -2.61 -5.48
C ALA A 307 3.62 -2.01 -4.59
N THR A 308 4.27 -0.94 -5.08
CA THR A 308 5.35 -0.26 -4.37
C THR A 308 4.86 0.40 -3.07
N ILE A 309 3.67 1.00 -3.08
CA ILE A 309 3.08 1.67 -1.90
C ILE A 309 2.58 0.65 -0.88
N VAL A 310 1.82 -0.35 -1.31
CA VAL A 310 1.21 -1.35 -0.41
C VAL A 310 2.28 -2.15 0.36
N MET A 311 3.43 -2.40 -0.27
CA MET A 311 4.51 -3.18 0.35
C MET A 311 5.24 -2.50 1.50
N ILE A 312 5.11 -1.18 1.74
CA ILE A 312 5.81 -0.48 2.83
C ILE A 312 5.55 -1.16 4.19
N GLY A 313 4.30 -1.22 4.63
CA GLY A 313 3.93 -1.84 5.90
C GLY A 313 4.13 -3.35 5.90
N THR A 314 3.89 -3.98 4.76
CA THR A 314 4.04 -5.43 4.57
C THR A 314 5.48 -5.89 4.82
N MET A 315 6.48 -5.20 4.26
CA MET A 315 7.90 -5.52 4.49
C MET A 315 8.26 -5.51 5.98
N SER A 316 7.75 -4.53 6.73
CA SER A 316 7.99 -4.41 8.17
C SER A 316 7.38 -5.57 8.97
N MET A 317 6.21 -6.08 8.58
CA MET A 317 5.59 -7.23 9.22
C MET A 317 6.40 -8.52 9.06
N TYR A 318 7.25 -8.59 8.03
CA TYR A 318 8.20 -9.69 7.79
C TYR A 318 9.64 -9.35 8.23
N ASN A 319 9.80 -8.44 9.18
CA ASN A 319 11.07 -8.02 9.78
C ASN A 319 12.07 -7.37 8.80
N ASP A 320 11.64 -6.92 7.62
CA ASP A 320 12.49 -6.24 6.63
C ASP A 320 12.32 -4.70 6.70
N LYS A 321 12.57 -4.15 7.88
CA LYS A 321 12.43 -2.70 8.14
C LYS A 321 13.39 -1.84 7.33
N VAL A 322 14.57 -2.35 7.03
CA VAL A 322 15.56 -1.63 6.21
C VAL A 322 14.99 -1.40 4.81
N LEU A 323 14.45 -2.44 4.20
CA LEU A 323 13.83 -2.35 2.88
C LEU A 323 12.57 -1.47 2.91
N ALA A 324 11.74 -1.59 3.97
CA ALA A 324 10.56 -0.75 4.16
C ALA A 324 10.92 0.75 4.26
N ASP A 325 11.97 1.11 5.01
CA ASP A 325 12.45 2.49 5.15
C ASP A 325 12.99 3.03 3.81
N GLN A 326 13.82 2.26 3.12
CA GLN A 326 14.34 2.63 1.81
C GLN A 326 13.23 2.80 0.77
N GLN A 327 12.24 1.91 0.78
CA GLN A 327 11.05 1.99 -0.07
C GLN A 327 10.23 3.24 0.23
N TYR A 328 10.00 3.53 1.50
CA TYR A 328 9.30 4.74 1.92
C TYR A 328 10.04 6.01 1.47
N LYS A 329 11.37 6.10 1.68
CA LYS A 329 12.19 7.23 1.20
C LYS A 329 12.07 7.41 -0.30
N THR A 330 12.06 6.32 -1.07
CA THR A 330 11.85 6.36 -2.52
C THR A 330 10.47 6.94 -2.86
N ILE A 331 9.41 6.46 -2.22
CA ILE A 331 8.05 6.99 -2.41
C ILE A 331 7.96 8.46 -1.99
N HIS A 332 8.57 8.82 -0.87
CA HIS A 332 8.58 10.20 -0.37
C HIS A 332 9.24 11.17 -1.36
N ALA A 333 10.38 10.77 -1.93
CA ALA A 333 11.11 11.59 -2.88
C ALA A 333 10.37 11.74 -4.23
N PHE A 334 9.87 10.62 -4.80
CA PHE A 334 9.21 10.65 -6.11
C PHE A 334 7.73 11.00 -6.04
N GLY A 335 7.12 10.87 -4.89
CA GLY A 335 5.72 11.24 -4.64
C GLY A 335 5.51 12.74 -4.38
N PHE A 336 6.55 13.57 -4.48
CA PHE A 336 6.46 15.03 -4.28
C PHE A 336 5.68 15.38 -3.00
N ALA A 337 6.10 14.77 -1.88
CA ALA A 337 5.47 15.02 -0.60
C ALA A 337 5.55 16.50 -0.22
N THR A 338 4.41 17.08 0.12
CA THR A 338 4.30 18.46 0.62
C THR A 338 3.72 18.41 2.03
N GLN A 339 4.26 19.26 2.91
CA GLN A 339 3.88 19.29 4.32
C GLN A 339 3.88 20.73 4.85
N ASN A 340 2.90 21.02 5.69
CA ASN A 340 2.84 22.23 6.52
C ASN A 340 2.49 21.85 7.96
N ASN A 341 2.18 22.80 8.81
CA ASN A 341 1.84 22.56 10.23
C ASN A 341 0.49 21.86 10.44
N GLN A 342 -0.33 21.71 9.40
CA GLN A 342 -1.69 21.18 9.50
C GLN A 342 -1.88 19.89 8.72
N GLU A 343 -1.22 19.74 7.56
CA GLU A 343 -1.41 18.61 6.67
C GLU A 343 -0.13 18.18 5.98
N LYS A 344 -0.12 16.90 5.59
CA LYS A 344 0.83 16.31 4.67
C LYS A 344 0.11 15.56 3.58
N LYS A 345 0.57 15.71 2.33
CA LYS A 345 0.00 15.03 1.15
C LYS A 345 1.06 14.74 0.10
N TYR A 346 0.77 13.73 -0.70
CA TYR A 346 1.59 13.32 -1.84
C TYR A 346 0.96 13.80 -3.15
N LEU A 347 1.79 13.94 -4.18
CA LEU A 347 1.35 14.40 -5.52
C LEU A 347 0.46 15.66 -5.45
N PHE A 348 0.78 16.56 -4.52
CA PHE A 348 0.00 17.78 -4.26
C PHE A 348 -1.48 17.51 -3.91
N GLY A 349 -1.82 16.31 -3.44
CA GLY A 349 -3.18 15.89 -3.13
C GLY A 349 -4.00 15.45 -4.36
N ALA A 350 -3.37 15.21 -5.50
CA ALA A 350 -4.08 14.82 -6.72
C ALA A 350 -4.63 13.37 -6.66
N LEU A 351 -4.03 12.50 -5.86
CA LEU A 351 -4.45 11.10 -5.71
C LEU A 351 -4.51 10.69 -4.23
N PRO A 352 -5.55 11.12 -3.47
CA PRO A 352 -5.67 10.84 -2.04
C PRO A 352 -5.74 9.35 -1.68
N MET A 353 -6.10 8.47 -2.62
CA MET A 353 -6.01 7.01 -2.45
C MET A 353 -4.57 6.57 -2.15
N ALA A 354 -3.58 7.15 -2.85
CA ALA A 354 -2.18 6.87 -2.55
C ALA A 354 -1.80 7.35 -1.15
N ASP A 355 -2.28 8.52 -0.71
CA ASP A 355 -2.09 9.02 0.65
C ASP A 355 -2.65 8.05 1.69
N ALA A 356 -3.85 7.50 1.46
CA ALA A 356 -4.48 6.55 2.37
C ALA A 356 -3.68 5.24 2.50
N PHE A 357 -3.21 4.67 1.39
CA PHE A 357 -2.34 3.49 1.41
C PHE A 357 -0.99 3.75 2.08
N ILE A 358 -0.36 4.92 1.84
CA ILE A 358 0.90 5.31 2.48
C ILE A 358 0.67 5.46 3.99
N ALA A 359 -0.38 6.17 4.42
CA ALA A 359 -0.72 6.35 5.83
C ALA A 359 -0.93 5.00 6.53
N TRP A 360 -1.68 4.09 5.91
CA TRP A 360 -1.91 2.74 6.44
C TRP A 360 -0.63 1.93 6.53
N GLY A 361 0.20 1.90 5.47
CA GLY A 361 1.48 1.21 5.47
C GLY A 361 2.43 1.74 6.55
N ARG A 362 2.49 3.08 6.71
CA ARG A 362 3.30 3.75 7.72
C ARG A 362 2.82 3.51 9.15
N SER A 363 1.50 3.51 9.37
CA SER A 363 0.90 3.19 10.67
C SER A 363 1.17 1.74 11.06
N THR A 364 1.13 0.81 10.09
CA THR A 364 1.49 -0.59 10.29
C THR A 364 2.98 -0.73 10.64
N ASP A 365 3.87 -0.08 9.91
CA ASP A 365 5.31 -0.08 10.19
C ASP A 365 5.60 0.38 11.63
N LEU A 366 4.88 1.39 12.10
CA LEU A 366 4.99 1.91 13.46
C LEU A 366 4.62 0.85 14.51
N ASN A 367 3.70 -0.07 14.21
CA ASN A 367 3.31 -1.18 15.08
C ASN A 367 4.31 -2.33 15.11
N CYS A 368 5.14 -2.48 14.07
CA CYS A 368 6.11 -3.55 13.99
C CYS A 368 7.30 -3.30 14.91
N LYS A 369 7.57 -4.24 15.81
CA LYS A 369 8.78 -4.20 16.66
C LYS A 369 9.98 -4.57 15.80
N SER A 370 10.98 -3.70 15.74
CA SER A 370 12.27 -4.06 15.15
C SER A 370 13.02 -5.01 16.09
N THR A 371 13.34 -6.20 15.60
CA THR A 371 14.17 -7.17 16.34
C THR A 371 15.67 -6.96 16.10
N HIS A 372 16.03 -6.12 15.13
CA HIS A 372 17.42 -5.81 14.79
C HIS A 372 17.63 -4.31 14.67
N PRO A 373 18.79 -3.79 15.11
CA PRO A 373 19.16 -2.40 14.85
C PRO A 373 19.20 -2.18 13.33
N THR A 374 18.51 -1.16 12.86
CA THR A 374 18.51 -0.76 11.44
C THR A 374 19.84 -0.10 11.10
N VAL A 375 20.84 -0.90 10.79
CA VAL A 375 22.07 -0.39 10.17
C VAL A 375 21.79 -0.29 8.67
N SER A 376 21.20 0.83 8.26
CA SER A 376 21.16 1.19 6.85
C SER A 376 22.58 1.53 6.43
N SER A 377 23.22 0.72 5.58
CA SER A 377 24.43 1.16 4.90
C SER A 377 24.04 2.34 4.01
N ASN A 378 24.68 3.51 4.16
CA ASN A 378 24.44 4.67 3.30
C ASN A 378 24.77 4.40 1.80
N ASN A 379 25.29 3.22 1.51
CA ASN A 379 25.73 2.82 0.16
C ASN A 379 24.57 2.49 -0.79
N TRP A 380 23.34 2.30 -0.30
CA TRP A 380 22.20 1.99 -1.17
C TRP A 380 21.86 3.13 -2.15
N LEU A 381 22.20 4.38 -1.83
CA LEU A 381 21.97 5.55 -2.69
C LEU A 381 23.10 5.80 -3.70
N LEU A 382 24.28 5.20 -3.50
CA LEU A 382 25.47 5.51 -4.30
C LEU A 382 25.23 5.33 -5.81
N THR A 383 24.57 4.23 -6.20
CA THR A 383 24.27 3.96 -7.60
C THR A 383 23.36 5.04 -8.18
N PHE A 384 22.30 5.43 -7.45
CA PHE A 384 21.38 6.48 -7.88
C PHE A 384 22.08 7.84 -8.01
N GLN A 385 22.95 8.19 -7.05
CA GLN A 385 23.73 9.42 -7.05
C GLN A 385 24.68 9.49 -8.24
N LEU A 386 25.41 8.39 -8.52
CA LEU A 386 26.30 8.31 -9.69
C LEU A 386 25.52 8.44 -11.01
N ILE A 387 24.39 7.76 -11.13
CA ILE A 387 23.50 7.90 -12.30
C ILE A 387 22.98 9.33 -12.42
N SER A 388 22.59 9.97 -11.32
CA SER A 388 22.12 11.36 -11.30
C SER A 388 23.19 12.33 -11.82
N VAL A 389 24.43 12.19 -11.37
CA VAL A 389 25.56 12.97 -11.85
C VAL A 389 25.78 12.74 -13.35
N LEU A 390 25.78 11.49 -13.79
CA LEU A 390 25.96 11.13 -15.21
C LEU A 390 24.85 11.74 -16.08
N VAL A 391 23.60 11.66 -15.65
CA VAL A 391 22.46 12.25 -16.36
C VAL A 391 22.64 13.77 -16.49
N VAL A 392 23.00 14.46 -15.40
CA VAL A 392 23.26 15.92 -15.44
C VAL A 392 24.39 16.24 -16.43
N LEU A 393 25.48 15.50 -16.43
CA LEU A 393 26.57 15.70 -17.38
C LEU A 393 26.11 15.50 -18.84
N ILE A 394 25.34 14.45 -19.11
CA ILE A 394 24.85 14.15 -20.45
C ILE A 394 23.90 15.23 -20.97
N ILE A 395 22.93 15.68 -20.17
CA ILE A 395 21.96 16.70 -20.62
C ILE A 395 22.61 18.06 -20.89
N TRP A 396 23.71 18.39 -20.17
CA TRP A 396 24.44 19.62 -20.38
C TRP A 396 25.52 19.53 -21.45
N MET A 397 25.97 18.32 -21.84
CA MET A 397 27.04 18.08 -22.84
C MET A 397 26.84 18.86 -24.16
N PRO A 398 25.62 18.91 -24.79
CA PRO A 398 25.46 19.60 -26.07
C PRO A 398 25.75 21.11 -25.96
N ILE A 399 25.47 21.74 -24.82
CA ILE A 399 25.70 23.16 -24.58
C ILE A 399 27.19 23.42 -24.39
N TYR A 400 27.88 22.61 -23.58
CA TYR A 400 29.32 22.69 -23.35
C TYR A 400 30.10 22.39 -24.60
N TRP A 401 29.73 21.35 -25.36
CA TRP A 401 30.41 20.98 -26.61
C TRP A 401 30.36 22.09 -27.67
N ARG A 402 29.23 22.77 -27.81
CA ARG A 402 29.11 23.93 -28.68
C ARG A 402 30.01 25.09 -28.24
N ARG A 403 30.13 25.35 -26.93
CA ARG A 403 31.05 26.35 -26.38
C ARG A 403 32.50 25.98 -26.63
N VAL A 404 32.89 24.77 -26.34
CA VAL A 404 34.25 24.27 -26.56
C VAL A 404 34.63 24.33 -28.04
N ARG A 405 33.76 23.87 -28.94
CA ARG A 405 33.97 23.99 -30.40
C ARG A 405 34.08 25.44 -30.84
N GLY A 406 33.29 26.34 -30.32
CA GLY A 406 33.34 27.77 -30.59
C GLY A 406 34.66 28.38 -30.14
N TRP A 407 35.13 28.03 -28.96
CA TRP A 407 36.40 28.44 -28.41
C TRP A 407 37.60 27.92 -29.21
N LEU A 408 37.60 26.64 -29.57
CA LEU A 408 38.62 26.01 -30.40
C LEU A 408 38.70 26.63 -31.79
N LYS A 409 37.56 27.02 -32.39
CA LYS A 409 37.55 27.73 -33.66
C LYS A 409 38.15 29.14 -33.55
N ARG A 410 37.93 29.86 -32.44
CA ARG A 410 38.57 31.18 -32.18
C ARG A 410 40.08 31.04 -32.03
N LEU A 411 40.55 30.08 -31.20
CA LEU A 411 41.98 29.83 -31.02
C LEU A 411 42.71 29.43 -32.31
N LYS A 412 42.04 28.74 -33.25
CA LYS A 412 42.62 28.43 -34.56
C LYS A 412 42.67 29.65 -35.49
N ARG A 413 41.72 30.58 -35.31
CA ARG A 413 41.68 31.83 -36.10
C ARG A 413 42.73 32.82 -35.65
N ASP A 414 42.91 32.96 -34.33
CA ASP A 414 43.91 33.82 -33.71
C ASP A 414 45.37 33.35 -33.89
N LYS A 415 45.58 32.07 -34.26
CA LYS A 415 46.91 31.55 -34.64
C LYS A 415 47.21 31.63 -36.14
N ALA A 416 46.23 32.03 -36.96
CA ALA A 416 46.36 32.12 -38.43
C ALA A 416 46.44 33.61 -38.90
N THR A 417 46.31 34.54 -37.97
CA THR A 417 46.65 35.97 -38.09
C THR A 417 47.98 36.25 -37.40
#